data_4e7b40ae79d13b36755beeec5bb004ac
#
_entry.id   4e7b40ae79d13b36755beeec5bb004ac
#
_cell.length_a   1.000
_cell.length_b   1.000
_cell.length_c   1.000
_cell.angle_alpha   90.00
_cell.angle_beta   90.00
_cell.angle_gamma   90.00
#
_symmetry.space_group_name_H-M   'P 1'
#
loop_
_entity.id
_entity.type
_entity.pdbx_description
1 polymer ?
#
loop_
_entity_poly.entity_id
_entity_poly.type
_entity_poly.pdbx_seq_one_letter_code
_entity_poly.pdbx_strand_id
1 'polypeptide(L)'
;MADLQLSLVLPVVVLVAWGVLVLLMTPFFRETGRGLSSILSPWGVSLLGVGFAGWACVRQWLATPTEGFATAFGMVRADHFGIYVSLLVLIAGFLTLLLSARFLEREGVEEGEFYALMLFALAGMVLMVQTTNLIMVLIGLETFSLTFYVLCGLTRTRPKAIESALKYFLLGAFSSGFLVYGLALIYGATATLDLTEIVRFTVDRPSAMLTMGLGLVIVGFAFKIAAVPFHQWVPDVYTGAPTNVTGFMAAATKAVAFAALLRLLAGAFANQSDVWIPLVTWLAVATMTIANLVALAQTNIKRLLAFSSIAHAGYLLIALACLPRLGVKAILFYLTTYAFMTVGAFAVAAAVGGGDSRAESGYDFIPSWAGLGKRQPMLAAAMTIFLLSMAGIPPTGGFFGKYLIFQAAVESKQWMLAIVGSLNAVIAAYYYLSVIMTMWFREAEGEGASAAPVAPSFVLVLTIAVVAILYLGLAPGRVLELASGFASTLI
;
A
#
# COMPACT_ATOMS: atom_id res chain seq x y z
N MET A 1 -26.40 -21.71 -8.63
CA MET A 1 -26.34 -20.38 -8.00
C MET A 1 -25.48 -20.37 -6.73
N ALA A 2 -25.69 -21.27 -5.78
CA ALA A 2 -24.88 -21.32 -4.54
C ALA A 2 -23.37 -21.53 -4.81
N ASP A 3 -23.01 -22.44 -5.71
CA ASP A 3 -21.59 -22.71 -6.08
C ASP A 3 -20.92 -21.50 -6.72
N LEU A 4 -21.64 -20.69 -7.49
CA LEU A 4 -21.12 -19.47 -8.08
C LEU A 4 -20.86 -18.42 -6.99
N GLN A 5 -21.76 -18.27 -6.02
CA GLN A 5 -21.58 -17.32 -4.90
C GLN A 5 -20.38 -17.68 -4.03
N LEU A 6 -20.15 -18.96 -3.75
CA LEU A 6 -19.00 -19.41 -2.98
C LEU A 6 -17.68 -19.15 -3.73
N SER A 7 -17.66 -19.33 -5.05
CA SER A 7 -16.47 -19.06 -5.87
C SER A 7 -16.03 -17.60 -5.82
N LEU A 8 -16.98 -16.66 -5.63
CA LEU A 8 -16.67 -15.23 -5.55
C LEU A 8 -16.04 -14.79 -4.24
N VAL A 9 -16.29 -15.50 -3.14
CA VAL A 9 -15.66 -15.24 -1.84
C VAL A 9 -14.42 -16.11 -1.61
N LEU A 10 -14.11 -17.02 -2.53
CA LEU A 10 -13.05 -18.01 -2.39
C LEU A 10 -11.68 -17.39 -2.05
N PRO A 11 -11.20 -16.30 -2.65
CA PRO A 11 -9.90 -15.72 -2.28
C PRO A 11 -9.82 -15.34 -0.81
N VAL A 12 -10.88 -14.75 -0.25
CA VAL A 12 -10.94 -14.37 1.17
C VAL A 12 -10.99 -15.61 2.06
N VAL A 13 -11.85 -16.58 1.71
CA VAL A 13 -11.99 -17.84 2.47
C VAL A 13 -10.67 -18.61 2.51
N VAL A 14 -9.96 -18.70 1.38
CA VAL A 14 -8.64 -19.33 1.30
C VAL A 14 -7.67 -18.64 2.26
N LEU A 15 -7.54 -17.31 2.20
CA LEU A 15 -6.60 -16.57 3.06
C LEU A 15 -6.91 -16.78 4.54
N VAL A 16 -8.18 -16.74 4.93
CA VAL A 16 -8.59 -16.97 6.33
C VAL A 16 -8.31 -18.42 6.75
N ALA A 17 -8.70 -19.39 5.93
CA ALA A 17 -8.49 -20.81 6.24
C ALA A 17 -7.00 -21.15 6.35
N TRP A 18 -6.16 -20.61 5.45
CA TRP A 18 -4.70 -20.76 5.53
C TRP A 18 -4.09 -20.06 6.75
N GLY A 19 -4.60 -18.88 7.11
CA GLY A 19 -4.17 -18.17 8.33
C GLY A 19 -4.45 -18.99 9.59
N VAL A 20 -5.65 -19.57 9.69
CA VAL A 20 -6.01 -20.50 10.78
C VAL A 20 -5.14 -21.75 10.76
N LEU A 21 -4.92 -22.35 9.58
CA LEU A 21 -4.06 -23.54 9.43
C LEU A 21 -2.63 -23.25 9.92
N VAL A 22 -2.06 -22.10 9.55
CA VAL A 22 -0.72 -21.69 9.99
C VAL A 22 -0.65 -21.57 11.51
N LEU A 23 -1.67 -20.97 12.16
CA LEU A 23 -1.72 -20.90 13.63
C LEU A 23 -1.78 -22.28 14.28
N LEU A 24 -2.60 -23.18 13.74
CA LEU A 24 -2.73 -24.55 14.28
C LEU A 24 -1.46 -25.38 14.09
N MET A 25 -0.70 -25.15 13.03
CA MET A 25 0.55 -25.84 12.75
C MET A 25 1.73 -25.35 13.60
N THR A 26 1.73 -24.11 14.01
CA THR A 26 2.86 -23.44 14.69
C THR A 26 3.39 -24.22 15.90
N PRO A 27 2.58 -24.73 16.84
CA PRO A 27 3.07 -25.48 18.00
C PRO A 27 3.86 -26.74 17.62
N PHE A 28 3.41 -27.46 16.57
CA PHE A 28 4.08 -28.69 16.12
C PHE A 28 5.44 -28.43 15.46
N PHE A 29 5.64 -27.27 14.85
CA PHE A 29 6.93 -26.89 14.25
C PHE A 29 7.96 -26.44 15.27
N ARG A 30 7.53 -25.86 16.39
CA ARG A 30 8.41 -25.50 17.52
C ARG A 30 9.16 -26.71 18.09
N GLU A 31 8.49 -27.85 18.20
CA GLU A 31 9.07 -29.05 18.79
C GLU A 31 10.05 -29.79 17.88
N THR A 32 9.90 -29.65 16.55
CA THR A 32 10.66 -30.47 15.61
C THR A 32 11.98 -29.86 15.16
N GLY A 33 12.30 -28.58 15.50
CA GLY A 33 13.55 -27.92 15.13
C GLY A 33 13.83 -27.88 13.62
N ARG A 34 12.82 -28.09 12.79
CA ARG A 34 12.97 -28.11 11.33
C ARG A 34 13.20 -26.70 10.85
N GLY A 35 14.33 -26.49 10.15
CA GLY A 35 14.73 -25.19 9.62
C GLY A 35 13.62 -24.55 8.77
N LEU A 36 13.56 -23.24 8.83
CA LEU A 36 12.61 -22.31 8.19
C LEU A 36 12.36 -22.51 6.70
N SER A 37 13.21 -23.23 5.99
CA SER A 37 13.22 -23.31 4.53
C SER A 37 12.39 -24.45 3.93
N SER A 38 11.63 -25.20 4.73
CA SER A 38 10.79 -26.27 4.19
C SER A 38 9.44 -25.73 3.71
N ILE A 39 8.94 -26.24 2.59
CA ILE A 39 7.60 -25.92 2.05
C ILE A 39 6.48 -26.19 3.07
N LEU A 40 6.71 -27.10 3.99
CA LEU A 40 5.78 -27.45 5.08
C LEU A 40 5.94 -26.54 6.32
N SER A 41 6.87 -25.59 6.33
CA SER A 41 6.98 -24.61 7.42
C SER A 41 5.83 -23.60 7.38
N PRO A 42 5.53 -22.88 8.49
CA PRO A 42 4.56 -21.77 8.50
C PRO A 42 4.77 -20.77 7.37
N TRP A 43 6.04 -20.48 7.03
CA TRP A 43 6.43 -19.64 5.90
C TRP A 43 5.99 -20.24 4.55
N GLY A 44 6.35 -21.47 4.25
CA GLY A 44 6.03 -22.11 2.97
C GLY A 44 4.52 -22.31 2.79
N VAL A 45 3.81 -22.72 3.87
CA VAL A 45 2.35 -22.84 3.86
C VAL A 45 1.68 -21.51 3.61
N SER A 46 2.20 -20.41 4.16
CA SER A 46 1.65 -19.07 3.91
C SER A 46 1.83 -18.61 2.46
N LEU A 47 2.99 -18.90 1.86
CA LEU A 47 3.22 -18.63 0.42
C LEU A 47 2.26 -19.43 -0.46
N LEU A 48 2.00 -20.68 -0.14
CA LEU A 48 0.99 -21.49 -0.84
C LEU A 48 -0.41 -20.88 -0.69
N GLY A 49 -0.78 -20.43 0.52
CA GLY A 49 -2.06 -19.76 0.77
C GLY A 49 -2.27 -18.53 -0.10
N VAL A 50 -1.24 -17.66 -0.20
CA VAL A 50 -1.29 -16.50 -1.09
C VAL A 50 -1.34 -16.93 -2.57
N GLY A 51 -0.60 -17.97 -2.96
CA GLY A 51 -0.64 -18.54 -4.31
C GLY A 51 -2.03 -19.06 -4.69
N PHE A 52 -2.69 -19.80 -3.80
CA PHE A 52 -4.06 -20.29 -4.02
C PHE A 52 -5.09 -19.15 -4.07
N ALA A 53 -4.95 -18.12 -3.22
CA ALA A 53 -5.79 -16.92 -3.30
C ALA A 53 -5.59 -16.17 -4.62
N GLY A 54 -4.35 -16.05 -5.09
CA GLY A 54 -4.02 -15.48 -6.40
C GLY A 54 -4.64 -16.28 -7.55
N TRP A 55 -4.53 -17.62 -7.50
CA TRP A 55 -5.19 -18.50 -8.45
C TRP A 55 -6.71 -18.33 -8.43
N ALA A 56 -7.33 -18.21 -7.27
CA ALA A 56 -8.76 -17.95 -7.16
C ALA A 56 -9.15 -16.60 -7.79
N CYS A 57 -8.35 -15.54 -7.58
CA CYS A 57 -8.54 -14.25 -8.24
C CYS A 57 -8.41 -14.35 -9.77
N VAL A 58 -7.43 -15.11 -10.29
CA VAL A 58 -7.29 -15.33 -11.74
C VAL A 58 -8.50 -16.11 -12.31
N ARG A 59 -8.99 -17.12 -11.57
CA ARG A 59 -10.23 -17.82 -11.94
C ARG A 59 -11.43 -16.87 -11.98
N GLN A 60 -11.58 -15.98 -11.01
CA GLN A 60 -12.60 -14.94 -11.00
C GLN A 60 -12.45 -14.02 -12.22
N TRP A 61 -11.23 -13.58 -12.54
CA TRP A 61 -10.94 -12.75 -13.70
C TRP A 61 -11.44 -13.37 -15.01
N LEU A 62 -11.15 -14.65 -15.21
CA LEU A 62 -11.55 -15.38 -16.41
C LEU A 62 -13.05 -15.67 -16.48
N ALA A 63 -13.73 -15.75 -15.33
CA ALA A 63 -15.16 -16.04 -15.25
C ALA A 63 -16.04 -14.79 -15.28
N THR A 64 -15.49 -13.62 -14.95
CA THR A 64 -16.24 -12.36 -14.89
C THR A 64 -16.36 -11.74 -16.30
N PRO A 65 -17.55 -11.30 -16.75
CA PRO A 65 -17.72 -10.60 -18.02
C PRO A 65 -16.87 -9.34 -18.11
N THR A 66 -16.39 -9.00 -19.31
CA THR A 66 -15.46 -7.86 -19.51
C THR A 66 -16.08 -6.51 -19.11
N GLU A 67 -17.37 -6.33 -19.34
CA GLU A 67 -18.15 -5.12 -19.00
C GLU A 67 -19.20 -5.41 -17.93
N GLY A 68 -18.88 -6.33 -16.99
CA GLY A 68 -19.85 -6.78 -16.01
C GLY A 68 -19.24 -7.05 -14.64
N PHE A 69 -20.09 -7.53 -13.79
CA PHE A 69 -19.72 -7.98 -12.44
C PHE A 69 -20.54 -9.20 -12.05
N ALA A 70 -19.98 -9.98 -11.10
CA ALA A 70 -20.71 -11.03 -10.41
C ALA A 70 -20.83 -10.67 -8.93
N THR A 71 -21.98 -10.92 -8.31
CA THR A 71 -22.23 -10.63 -6.91
C THR A 71 -22.48 -11.89 -6.10
N ALA A 72 -22.02 -11.87 -4.84
CA ALA A 72 -22.32 -12.89 -3.86
C ALA A 72 -22.93 -12.27 -2.61
N PHE A 73 -24.05 -12.83 -2.16
CA PHE A 73 -24.76 -12.43 -0.94
C PHE A 73 -25.17 -10.92 -0.90
N GLY A 74 -25.21 -10.24 -2.05
CA GLY A 74 -25.49 -8.80 -2.13
C GLY A 74 -24.39 -7.90 -1.49
N MET A 75 -23.25 -8.47 -1.08
CA MET A 75 -22.21 -7.73 -0.35
C MET A 75 -20.83 -7.80 -1.03
N VAL A 76 -20.51 -8.90 -1.70
CA VAL A 76 -19.26 -9.08 -2.43
C VAL A 76 -19.51 -8.90 -3.91
N ARG A 77 -18.65 -8.12 -4.56
CA ARG A 77 -18.68 -7.86 -6.00
C ARG A 77 -17.34 -8.22 -6.61
N ALA A 78 -17.34 -9.18 -7.51
CA ALA A 78 -16.19 -9.50 -8.33
C ALA A 78 -16.33 -8.76 -9.68
N ASP A 79 -15.48 -7.80 -9.92
CA ASP A 79 -15.28 -7.11 -11.18
C ASP A 79 -13.78 -7.00 -11.48
N HIS A 80 -13.42 -6.71 -12.71
CA HIS A 80 -12.01 -6.64 -13.11
C HIS A 80 -11.21 -5.60 -12.33
N PHE A 81 -11.83 -4.49 -11.92
CA PHE A 81 -11.19 -3.48 -11.07
C PHE A 81 -10.80 -4.04 -9.70
N GLY A 82 -11.76 -4.62 -8.96
CA GLY A 82 -11.52 -5.19 -7.63
C GLY A 82 -10.55 -6.35 -7.68
N ILE A 83 -10.66 -7.23 -8.70
CA ILE A 83 -9.75 -8.36 -8.88
C ILE A 83 -8.33 -7.88 -9.21
N TYR A 84 -8.16 -6.84 -10.04
CA TYR A 84 -6.85 -6.24 -10.35
C TYR A 84 -6.15 -5.74 -9.10
N VAL A 85 -6.85 -4.96 -8.26
CA VAL A 85 -6.28 -4.46 -7.01
C VAL A 85 -6.00 -5.60 -6.02
N SER A 86 -6.86 -6.62 -5.97
CA SER A 86 -6.63 -7.84 -5.16
C SER A 86 -5.34 -8.54 -5.58
N LEU A 87 -5.11 -8.74 -6.87
CA LEU A 87 -3.88 -9.35 -7.38
C LEU A 87 -2.65 -8.50 -7.05
N LEU A 88 -2.74 -7.17 -7.17
CA LEU A 88 -1.65 -6.26 -6.80
C LEU A 88 -1.26 -6.40 -5.34
N VAL A 89 -2.25 -6.46 -4.44
CA VAL A 89 -2.04 -6.60 -3.00
C VAL A 89 -1.49 -7.98 -2.65
N LEU A 90 -1.99 -9.04 -3.30
CA LEU A 90 -1.48 -10.40 -3.12
C LEU A 90 -0.02 -10.52 -3.58
N ILE A 91 0.36 -9.87 -4.69
CA ILE A 91 1.76 -9.81 -5.14
C ILE A 91 2.62 -9.09 -4.11
N ALA A 92 2.20 -7.93 -3.61
CA ALA A 92 2.94 -7.21 -2.57
C ALA A 92 3.09 -8.04 -1.30
N GLY A 93 2.04 -8.73 -0.87
CA GLY A 93 2.05 -9.66 0.27
C GLY A 93 2.99 -10.84 0.04
N PHE A 94 2.96 -11.46 -1.13
CA PHE A 94 3.84 -12.57 -1.50
C PHE A 94 5.32 -12.16 -1.45
N LEU A 95 5.66 -11.01 -2.04
CA LEU A 95 7.02 -10.47 -1.99
C LEU A 95 7.48 -10.18 -0.54
N THR A 96 6.58 -9.67 0.29
CA THR A 96 6.86 -9.41 1.71
C THR A 96 7.07 -10.71 2.49
N LEU A 97 6.26 -11.73 2.25
CA LEU A 97 6.43 -13.04 2.89
C LEU A 97 7.78 -13.68 2.51
N LEU A 98 8.22 -13.54 1.24
CA LEU A 98 9.54 -14.00 0.82
C LEU A 98 10.69 -13.33 1.61
N LEU A 99 10.54 -12.04 1.95
CA LEU A 99 11.53 -11.30 2.74
C LEU A 99 11.52 -11.69 4.23
N SER A 100 10.38 -12.18 4.72
CA SER A 100 10.12 -12.25 6.16
C SER A 100 10.82 -13.41 6.86
N ALA A 101 11.10 -14.53 6.19
CA ALA A 101 11.72 -15.70 6.80
C ALA A 101 13.04 -15.37 7.51
N ARG A 102 13.97 -14.73 6.80
CA ARG A 102 15.26 -14.31 7.36
C ARG A 102 15.16 -13.18 8.37
N PHE A 103 14.15 -12.32 8.22
CA PHE A 103 13.93 -11.23 9.16
C PHE A 103 13.49 -11.77 10.52
N LEU A 104 12.50 -12.67 10.55
CA LEU A 104 11.96 -13.25 11.79
C LEU A 104 13.00 -14.09 12.53
N GLU A 105 13.78 -14.89 11.80
CA GLU A 105 14.90 -15.68 12.35
C GLU A 105 15.89 -14.78 13.10
N ARG A 106 16.28 -13.65 12.50
CA ARG A 106 17.23 -12.68 13.09
C ARG A 106 16.67 -11.95 14.31
N GLU A 107 15.39 -11.60 14.27
CA GLU A 107 14.72 -10.90 15.36
C GLU A 107 14.33 -11.83 16.52
N GLY A 108 14.44 -13.14 16.36
CA GLY A 108 14.01 -14.14 17.34
C GLY A 108 12.51 -14.07 17.65
N VAL A 109 11.71 -13.66 16.65
CA VAL A 109 10.26 -13.51 16.76
C VAL A 109 9.58 -14.80 16.37
N GLU A 110 8.48 -15.12 17.06
CA GLU A 110 7.65 -16.27 16.74
C GLU A 110 7.01 -16.14 15.35
N GLU A 111 7.24 -17.15 14.51
CA GLU A 111 6.97 -17.06 13.09
C GLU A 111 5.52 -17.26 12.72
N GLY A 112 4.82 -18.17 13.42
CA GLY A 112 3.48 -18.58 13.03
C GLY A 112 2.46 -17.46 13.14
N GLU A 113 2.50 -16.70 14.23
CA GLU A 113 1.59 -15.57 14.42
C GLU A 113 1.82 -14.47 13.38
N PHE A 114 3.06 -14.21 13.02
CA PHE A 114 3.39 -13.24 11.97
C PHE A 114 2.73 -13.62 10.64
N TYR A 115 2.93 -14.87 10.20
CA TYR A 115 2.41 -15.33 8.91
C TYR A 115 0.88 -15.39 8.88
N ALA A 116 0.26 -15.82 9.96
CA ALA A 116 -1.20 -15.83 10.06
C ALA A 116 -1.80 -14.43 10.01
N LEU A 117 -1.21 -13.46 10.74
CA LEU A 117 -1.63 -12.06 10.70
C LEU A 117 -1.46 -11.47 9.31
N MET A 118 -0.37 -11.77 8.60
CA MET A 118 -0.19 -11.32 7.21
C MET A 118 -1.30 -11.86 6.29
N LEU A 119 -1.70 -13.12 6.43
CA LEU A 119 -2.80 -13.71 5.67
C LEU A 119 -4.16 -13.07 6.01
N PHE A 120 -4.43 -12.79 7.28
CA PHE A 120 -5.64 -12.07 7.69
C PHE A 120 -5.65 -10.62 7.20
N ALA A 121 -4.50 -9.94 7.18
CA ALA A 121 -4.39 -8.62 6.58
C ALA A 121 -4.75 -8.65 5.09
N LEU A 122 -4.20 -9.61 4.35
CA LEU A 122 -4.52 -9.82 2.93
C LEU A 122 -6.00 -10.14 2.71
N ALA A 123 -6.60 -10.98 3.58
CA ALA A 123 -8.04 -11.29 3.51
C ALA A 123 -8.90 -10.03 3.66
N GLY A 124 -8.62 -9.19 4.67
CA GLY A 124 -9.31 -7.91 4.86
C GLY A 124 -9.15 -6.96 3.68
N MET A 125 -7.94 -6.89 3.10
CA MET A 125 -7.66 -6.06 1.93
C MET A 125 -8.41 -6.53 0.68
N VAL A 126 -8.42 -7.83 0.39
CA VAL A 126 -9.17 -8.41 -0.74
C VAL A 126 -10.66 -8.18 -0.56
N LEU A 127 -11.19 -8.39 0.65
CA LEU A 127 -12.59 -8.14 0.96
C LEU A 127 -12.97 -6.67 0.71
N MET A 128 -12.15 -5.72 1.15
CA MET A 128 -12.39 -4.30 1.02
C MET A 128 -12.47 -3.82 -0.44
N VAL A 129 -11.70 -4.40 -1.35
CA VAL A 129 -11.69 -3.97 -2.76
C VAL A 129 -12.70 -4.71 -3.62
N GLN A 130 -13.17 -5.88 -3.18
CA GLN A 130 -14.20 -6.68 -3.87
C GLN A 130 -15.58 -6.47 -3.24
N THR A 131 -15.95 -5.22 -2.96
CA THR A 131 -17.29 -4.89 -2.45
C THR A 131 -17.75 -3.52 -2.92
N THR A 132 -19.06 -3.35 -2.98
CA THR A 132 -19.76 -2.05 -3.11
C THR A 132 -20.55 -1.68 -1.86
N ASN A 133 -20.46 -2.49 -0.80
CA ASN A 133 -21.14 -2.24 0.45
C ASN A 133 -20.20 -1.60 1.48
N LEU A 134 -20.56 -0.44 2.00
CA LEU A 134 -19.73 0.34 2.93
C LEU A 134 -19.47 -0.36 4.28
N ILE A 135 -20.37 -1.25 4.73
CA ILE A 135 -20.10 -2.08 5.92
C ILE A 135 -18.98 -3.08 5.63
N MET A 136 -18.96 -3.69 4.45
CA MET A 136 -17.91 -4.63 4.07
C MET A 136 -16.58 -3.90 3.87
N VAL A 137 -16.60 -2.65 3.35
CA VAL A 137 -15.42 -1.77 3.31
C VAL A 137 -14.87 -1.54 4.72
N LEU A 138 -15.74 -1.22 5.69
CA LEU A 138 -15.34 -1.03 7.09
C LEU A 138 -14.75 -2.32 7.69
N ILE A 139 -15.44 -3.46 7.53
CA ILE A 139 -14.96 -4.75 8.06
C ILE A 139 -13.60 -5.11 7.47
N GLY A 140 -13.42 -4.98 6.15
CA GLY A 140 -12.13 -5.23 5.50
C GLY A 140 -11.04 -4.30 6.02
N LEU A 141 -11.35 -2.99 6.16
CA LEU A 141 -10.44 -1.98 6.67
C LEU A 141 -10.01 -2.26 8.12
N GLU A 142 -10.96 -2.61 9.01
CA GLU A 142 -10.63 -2.93 10.40
C GLU A 142 -9.88 -4.25 10.52
N THR A 143 -10.19 -5.25 9.71
CA THR A 143 -9.47 -6.54 9.70
C THR A 143 -7.99 -6.34 9.43
N PHE A 144 -7.59 -5.65 8.36
CA PHE A 144 -6.17 -5.42 8.13
C PHE A 144 -5.55 -4.42 9.09
N SER A 145 -6.31 -3.47 9.62
CA SER A 145 -5.81 -2.47 10.57
C SER A 145 -5.42 -3.10 11.90
N LEU A 146 -6.30 -3.93 12.46
CA LEU A 146 -6.05 -4.66 13.71
C LEU A 146 -4.81 -5.56 13.57
N THR A 147 -4.67 -6.26 12.42
CA THR A 147 -3.49 -7.08 12.18
C THR A 147 -2.22 -6.24 12.12
N PHE A 148 -2.23 -5.06 11.49
CA PHE A 148 -1.07 -4.19 11.45
C PHE A 148 -0.74 -3.55 12.81
N TYR A 149 -1.74 -3.25 13.66
CA TYR A 149 -1.44 -2.78 15.01
C TYR A 149 -0.60 -3.79 15.77
N VAL A 150 -0.92 -5.08 15.64
CA VAL A 150 -0.14 -6.17 16.25
C VAL A 150 1.22 -6.34 15.57
N LEU A 151 1.27 -6.38 14.23
CA LEU A 151 2.49 -6.58 13.46
C LEU A 151 3.52 -5.47 13.68
N CYS A 152 3.10 -4.22 13.86
CA CYS A 152 3.99 -3.10 14.18
C CYS A 152 4.69 -3.26 15.54
N GLY A 153 4.01 -3.88 16.52
CA GLY A 153 4.54 -4.13 17.85
C GLY A 153 5.15 -5.52 18.05
N LEU A 154 5.37 -6.27 17.00
CA LEU A 154 5.76 -7.67 17.09
C LEU A 154 7.10 -7.89 17.80
N THR A 155 8.05 -6.98 17.61
CA THR A 155 9.35 -6.99 18.30
C THR A 155 9.21 -6.36 19.68
N ARG A 156 8.64 -7.11 20.64
CA ARG A 156 8.28 -6.64 21.99
C ARG A 156 9.47 -6.13 22.82
N THR A 157 10.68 -6.53 22.46
CA THR A 157 11.92 -6.10 23.13
C THR A 157 12.39 -4.69 22.73
N ARG A 158 11.79 -4.10 21.68
CA ARG A 158 12.13 -2.78 21.16
C ARG A 158 11.11 -1.73 21.59
N PRO A 159 11.48 -0.74 22.44
CA PRO A 159 10.55 0.31 22.86
C PRO A 159 9.91 1.08 21.71
N LYS A 160 10.67 1.34 20.63
CA LYS A 160 10.15 2.01 19.43
C LYS A 160 9.07 1.20 18.69
N ALA A 161 9.15 -0.13 18.69
CA ALA A 161 8.12 -0.98 18.10
C ALA A 161 6.82 -0.92 18.92
N ILE A 162 6.92 -0.96 20.26
CA ILE A 162 5.77 -0.83 21.16
C ILE A 162 5.12 0.56 20.99
N GLU A 163 5.93 1.62 20.96
CA GLU A 163 5.47 2.99 20.72
C GLU A 163 4.75 3.11 19.37
N SER A 164 5.31 2.52 18.32
CA SER A 164 4.70 2.50 16.98
C SER A 164 3.34 1.82 16.98
N ALA A 165 3.24 0.63 17.59
CA ALA A 165 2.00 -0.11 17.69
C ALA A 165 0.93 0.69 18.45
N LEU A 166 1.30 1.29 19.59
CA LEU A 166 0.38 2.06 20.40
C LEU A 166 -0.10 3.33 19.69
N LYS A 167 0.81 4.10 19.07
CA LYS A 167 0.47 5.28 18.29
C LYS A 167 -0.46 4.92 17.12
N TYR A 168 -0.14 3.84 16.40
CA TYR A 168 -0.95 3.42 15.26
C TYR A 168 -2.34 2.96 15.71
N PHE A 169 -2.43 2.19 16.79
CA PHE A 169 -3.70 1.74 17.36
C PHE A 169 -4.58 2.91 17.83
N LEU A 170 -4.03 3.80 18.68
CA LEU A 170 -4.82 4.89 19.26
C LEU A 170 -5.33 5.87 18.18
N LEU A 171 -4.44 6.31 17.28
CA LEU A 171 -4.80 7.23 16.21
C LEU A 171 -5.68 6.55 15.16
N GLY A 172 -5.46 5.26 14.90
CA GLY A 172 -6.27 4.46 14.00
C GLY A 172 -7.69 4.28 14.53
N ALA A 173 -7.86 3.88 15.78
CA ALA A 173 -9.18 3.73 16.42
C ALA A 173 -9.96 5.05 16.42
N PHE A 174 -9.28 6.17 16.69
CA PHE A 174 -9.88 7.50 16.60
C PHE A 174 -10.38 7.81 15.18
N SER A 175 -9.56 7.50 14.17
CA SER A 175 -9.95 7.67 12.76
C SER A 175 -11.13 6.78 12.35
N SER A 176 -11.16 5.54 12.82
CA SER A 176 -12.28 4.63 12.58
C SER A 176 -13.58 5.16 13.16
N GLY A 177 -13.52 5.89 14.28
CA GLY A 177 -14.69 6.58 14.83
C GLY A 177 -15.32 7.58 13.86
N PHE A 178 -14.50 8.38 13.14
CA PHE A 178 -15.00 9.27 12.09
C PHE A 178 -15.63 8.49 10.94
N LEU A 179 -14.99 7.40 10.50
CA LEU A 179 -15.50 6.56 9.43
C LEU A 179 -16.88 5.97 9.81
N VAL A 180 -16.99 5.34 10.99
CA VAL A 180 -18.23 4.74 11.47
C VAL A 180 -19.34 5.79 11.60
N TYR A 181 -19.03 6.96 12.15
CA TYR A 181 -20.03 8.04 12.27
C TYR A 181 -20.45 8.57 10.90
N GLY A 182 -19.50 8.67 9.95
CA GLY A 182 -19.80 9.01 8.56
C GLY A 182 -20.74 8.01 7.89
N LEU A 183 -20.50 6.70 8.08
CA LEU A 183 -21.40 5.64 7.60
C LEU A 183 -22.78 5.72 8.23
N ALA A 184 -22.88 6.02 9.53
CA ALA A 184 -24.15 6.19 10.21
C ALA A 184 -24.97 7.36 9.65
N LEU A 185 -24.31 8.49 9.32
CA LEU A 185 -24.98 9.64 8.68
C LEU A 185 -25.42 9.32 7.24
N ILE A 186 -24.58 8.61 6.47
CA ILE A 186 -24.97 8.16 5.12
C ILE A 186 -26.20 7.24 5.21
N TYR A 187 -26.15 6.24 6.10
CA TYR A 187 -27.30 5.34 6.32
C TYR A 187 -28.55 6.09 6.77
N GLY A 188 -28.44 7.04 7.70
CA GLY A 188 -29.55 7.88 8.15
C GLY A 188 -30.18 8.71 7.04
N ALA A 189 -29.35 9.11 6.04
CA ALA A 189 -29.83 9.89 4.89
C ALA A 189 -30.43 9.03 3.77
N THR A 190 -30.01 7.77 3.61
CA THR A 190 -30.31 6.94 2.44
C THR A 190 -30.97 5.62 2.77
N ALA A 191 -31.00 5.22 4.05
CA ALA A 191 -31.42 3.90 4.54
C ALA A 191 -30.69 2.70 3.90
N THR A 192 -29.56 2.96 3.22
CA THR A 192 -28.72 1.93 2.60
C THR A 192 -27.25 2.25 2.76
N LEU A 193 -26.38 1.22 2.68
CA LEU A 193 -24.93 1.36 2.62
C LEU A 193 -24.35 0.73 1.34
N ASP A 194 -25.20 0.34 0.39
CA ASP A 194 -24.80 -0.08 -0.93
C ASP A 194 -24.53 1.13 -1.82
N LEU A 195 -23.30 1.21 -2.36
CA LEU A 195 -22.86 2.33 -3.20
C LEU A 195 -23.73 2.48 -4.47
N THR A 196 -24.25 1.38 -5.01
CA THR A 196 -25.09 1.40 -6.22
C THR A 196 -26.47 1.99 -5.95
N GLU A 197 -26.96 1.85 -4.72
CA GLU A 197 -28.23 2.45 -4.29
C GLU A 197 -28.07 3.90 -3.85
N ILE A 198 -26.94 4.22 -3.16
CA ILE A 198 -26.62 5.58 -2.70
C ILE A 198 -26.60 6.58 -3.86
N VAL A 199 -26.17 6.17 -5.06
CA VAL A 199 -26.18 7.04 -6.27
C VAL A 199 -27.51 7.75 -6.48
N ARG A 200 -28.65 7.09 -6.24
CA ARG A 200 -29.99 7.67 -6.43
C ARG A 200 -30.22 8.87 -5.54
N PHE A 201 -29.74 8.83 -4.31
CA PHE A 201 -29.89 9.92 -3.34
C PHE A 201 -28.94 11.10 -3.61
N THR A 202 -27.84 10.88 -4.35
CA THR A 202 -26.91 11.93 -4.73
C THR A 202 -27.41 12.76 -5.92
N VAL A 203 -28.29 12.20 -6.75
CA VAL A 203 -28.89 12.87 -7.92
C VAL A 203 -30.06 13.76 -7.51
N ASP A 204 -31.02 13.19 -6.75
CA ASP A 204 -32.32 13.83 -6.55
C ASP A 204 -32.31 14.90 -5.46
N ARG A 205 -31.63 14.67 -4.34
CA ARG A 205 -31.60 15.58 -3.18
C ARG A 205 -30.35 15.36 -2.30
N PRO A 206 -29.24 16.02 -2.56
CA PRO A 206 -28.14 15.98 -1.62
C PRO A 206 -28.55 16.62 -0.29
N SER A 207 -28.75 15.80 0.75
CA SER A 207 -29.04 16.31 2.08
C SER A 207 -27.75 16.74 2.78
N ALA A 208 -27.83 17.73 3.67
CA ALA A 208 -26.71 18.14 4.51
C ALA A 208 -26.12 16.96 5.30
N MET A 209 -27.00 16.04 5.77
CA MET A 209 -26.59 14.84 6.49
C MET A 209 -25.75 13.90 5.61
N LEU A 210 -26.12 13.70 4.33
CA LEU A 210 -25.37 12.90 3.37
C LEU A 210 -23.99 13.52 3.09
N THR A 211 -23.95 14.84 2.88
CA THR A 211 -22.70 15.59 2.63
C THR A 211 -21.77 15.55 3.85
N MET A 212 -22.31 15.71 5.07
CA MET A 212 -21.50 15.56 6.31
C MET A 212 -20.99 14.13 6.47
N GLY A 213 -21.81 13.12 6.17
CA GLY A 213 -21.42 11.72 6.18
C GLY A 213 -20.26 11.45 5.22
N LEU A 214 -20.32 11.95 3.98
CA LEU A 214 -19.24 11.86 3.01
C LEU A 214 -17.97 12.53 3.53
N GLY A 215 -18.07 13.73 4.10
CA GLY A 215 -16.91 14.44 4.67
C GLY A 215 -16.20 13.62 5.75
N LEU A 216 -16.94 13.01 6.67
CA LEU A 216 -16.40 12.16 7.73
C LEU A 216 -15.78 10.87 7.19
N VAL A 217 -16.38 10.26 6.17
CA VAL A 217 -15.78 9.11 5.47
C VAL A 217 -14.46 9.49 4.80
N ILE A 218 -14.40 10.65 4.13
CA ILE A 218 -13.15 11.16 3.55
C ILE A 218 -12.09 11.38 4.64
N VAL A 219 -12.43 11.89 5.82
CA VAL A 219 -11.51 12.04 6.95
C VAL A 219 -10.96 10.68 7.39
N GLY A 220 -11.80 9.65 7.54
CA GLY A 220 -11.37 8.30 7.86
C GLY A 220 -10.39 7.72 6.83
N PHE A 221 -10.68 7.91 5.54
CA PHE A 221 -9.76 7.49 4.47
C PHE A 221 -8.50 8.36 4.40
N ALA A 222 -8.59 9.66 4.67
CA ALA A 222 -7.43 10.56 4.71
C ALA A 222 -6.39 10.10 5.73
N PHE A 223 -6.81 9.56 6.88
CA PHE A 223 -5.90 8.90 7.82
C PHE A 223 -5.24 7.66 7.19
N LYS A 224 -5.98 6.79 6.52
CA LYS A 224 -5.44 5.54 5.94
C LYS A 224 -4.47 5.79 4.80
N ILE A 225 -4.70 6.80 3.96
CA ILE A 225 -3.76 7.19 2.90
C ILE A 225 -2.64 8.10 3.40
N ALA A 226 -2.69 8.51 4.67
CA ALA A 226 -1.75 9.43 5.31
C ALA A 226 -1.78 10.85 4.71
N ALA A 227 -2.96 11.35 4.34
CA ALA A 227 -3.10 12.74 3.89
C ALA A 227 -2.96 13.72 5.06
N VAL A 228 -2.32 14.88 4.81
CA VAL A 228 -2.21 15.97 5.78
C VAL A 228 -3.61 16.59 6.02
N PRO A 229 -4.01 16.80 7.29
CA PRO A 229 -3.23 16.73 8.54
C PRO A 229 -3.21 15.34 9.23
N PHE A 230 -3.84 14.33 8.69
CA PHE A 230 -4.03 13.00 9.31
C PHE A 230 -2.82 12.05 9.13
N HIS A 231 -1.64 12.57 8.80
CA HIS A 231 -0.42 11.81 8.46
C HIS A 231 0.50 11.55 9.66
N GLN A 232 0.25 12.15 10.82
CA GLN A 232 1.20 12.24 11.95
C GLN A 232 1.72 10.89 12.45
N TRP A 233 0.93 9.83 12.29
CA TRP A 233 1.30 8.47 12.71
C TRP A 233 2.37 7.83 11.82
N VAL A 234 2.46 8.18 10.54
CA VAL A 234 3.26 7.45 9.54
C VAL A 234 4.76 7.50 9.82
N PRO A 235 5.38 8.67 10.10
CA PRO A 235 6.83 8.72 10.30
C PRO A 235 7.30 7.89 11.49
N ASP A 236 6.54 7.89 12.59
CA ASP A 236 6.90 7.17 13.81
C ASP A 236 6.63 5.67 13.66
N VAL A 237 5.48 5.30 13.08
CA VAL A 237 5.12 3.90 12.84
C VAL A 237 6.08 3.24 11.84
N TYR A 238 6.42 3.92 10.74
CA TYR A 238 7.33 3.35 9.73
C TYR A 238 8.76 3.21 10.25
N THR A 239 9.17 4.06 11.20
CA THR A 239 10.50 3.97 11.80
C THR A 239 10.59 2.85 12.82
N GLY A 240 9.56 2.65 13.65
CA GLY A 240 9.60 1.70 14.75
C GLY A 240 9.11 0.29 14.38
N ALA A 241 8.23 0.14 13.40
CA ALA A 241 7.75 -1.16 12.94
C ALA A 241 8.84 -1.98 12.22
N PRO A 242 8.70 -3.32 12.17
CA PRO A 242 9.56 -4.17 11.36
C PRO A 242 9.61 -3.71 9.89
N THR A 243 10.82 -3.61 9.32
CA THR A 243 11.02 -2.96 8.01
C THR A 243 10.27 -3.65 6.86
N ASN A 244 10.14 -4.97 6.89
CA ASN A 244 9.35 -5.75 5.93
C ASN A 244 7.85 -5.45 6.04
N VAL A 245 7.32 -5.37 7.27
CA VAL A 245 5.92 -4.97 7.54
C VAL A 245 5.68 -3.54 7.05
N THR A 246 6.63 -2.63 7.30
CA THR A 246 6.54 -1.23 6.85
C THR A 246 6.44 -1.14 5.33
N GLY A 247 7.26 -1.90 4.59
CA GLY A 247 7.22 -1.94 3.13
C GLY A 247 5.87 -2.41 2.58
N PHE A 248 5.32 -3.48 3.17
CA PHE A 248 4.01 -4.00 2.80
C PHE A 248 2.89 -3.01 3.14
N MET A 249 2.91 -2.50 4.36
CA MET A 249 1.92 -1.53 4.82
C MET A 249 1.92 -0.27 3.95
N ALA A 250 3.10 0.26 3.60
CA ALA A 250 3.21 1.44 2.75
C ALA A 250 2.65 1.21 1.33
N ALA A 251 2.85 0.04 0.75
CA ALA A 251 2.39 -0.31 -0.59
C ALA A 251 0.90 -0.71 -0.61
N ALA A 252 0.54 -1.74 0.15
CA ALA A 252 -0.76 -2.40 0.05
C ALA A 252 -1.91 -1.57 0.64
N THR A 253 -1.71 -0.92 1.80
CA THR A 253 -2.79 -0.12 2.41
C THR A 253 -3.22 1.04 1.54
N LYS A 254 -2.25 1.69 0.84
CA LYS A 254 -2.58 2.76 -0.10
C LYS A 254 -3.34 2.24 -1.32
N ALA A 255 -2.93 1.11 -1.89
CA ALA A 255 -3.61 0.53 -3.03
C ALA A 255 -5.09 0.26 -2.70
N VAL A 256 -5.36 -0.36 -1.55
CA VAL A 256 -6.71 -0.70 -1.09
C VAL A 256 -7.52 0.55 -0.76
N ALA A 257 -6.94 1.51 -0.03
CA ALA A 257 -7.65 2.73 0.37
C ALA A 257 -8.00 3.62 -0.83
N PHE A 258 -7.09 3.79 -1.79
CA PHE A 258 -7.40 4.53 -3.02
C PHE A 258 -8.41 3.80 -3.91
N ALA A 259 -8.38 2.46 -3.96
CA ALA A 259 -9.39 1.69 -4.68
C ALA A 259 -10.80 1.89 -4.09
N ALA A 260 -10.93 1.87 -2.75
CA ALA A 260 -12.20 2.15 -2.09
C ALA A 260 -12.66 3.61 -2.31
N LEU A 261 -11.74 4.59 -2.23
CA LEU A 261 -12.05 5.98 -2.55
C LEU A 261 -12.48 6.18 -4.00
N LEU A 262 -11.90 5.44 -4.95
CA LEU A 262 -12.35 5.48 -6.34
C LEU A 262 -13.79 5.00 -6.48
N ARG A 263 -14.16 3.85 -5.88
CA ARG A 263 -15.55 3.38 -5.89
C ARG A 263 -16.49 4.37 -5.24
N LEU A 264 -16.08 4.95 -4.11
CA LEU A 264 -16.89 5.93 -3.39
C LEU A 264 -17.11 7.20 -4.21
N LEU A 265 -16.01 7.86 -4.61
CA LEU A 265 -16.07 9.22 -5.18
C LEU A 265 -16.41 9.24 -6.67
N ALA A 266 -15.79 8.35 -7.47
CA ALA A 266 -16.10 8.26 -8.90
C ALA A 266 -17.41 7.53 -9.17
N GLY A 267 -17.85 6.74 -8.22
CA GLY A 267 -19.07 5.96 -8.29
C GLY A 267 -20.23 6.65 -7.56
N ALA A 268 -20.44 6.31 -6.28
CA ALA A 268 -21.64 6.70 -5.52
C ALA A 268 -21.81 8.23 -5.38
N PHE A 269 -20.70 8.99 -5.29
CA PHE A 269 -20.71 10.43 -5.08
C PHE A 269 -20.21 11.24 -6.30
N ALA A 270 -20.23 10.66 -7.50
CA ALA A 270 -19.82 11.36 -8.72
C ALA A 270 -20.65 12.66 -8.96
N ASN A 271 -21.95 12.64 -8.63
CA ASN A 271 -22.84 13.79 -8.78
C ASN A 271 -22.64 14.90 -7.72
N GLN A 272 -21.80 14.66 -6.71
CA GLN A 272 -21.41 15.66 -5.69
C GLN A 272 -19.95 16.08 -5.84
N SER A 273 -19.43 16.02 -7.05
CA SER A 273 -18.02 16.38 -7.38
C SER A 273 -17.67 17.82 -7.02
N ASP A 274 -18.63 18.75 -7.09
CA ASP A 274 -18.50 20.13 -6.66
C ASP A 274 -18.21 20.29 -5.15
N VAL A 275 -18.60 19.31 -4.33
CA VAL A 275 -18.34 19.29 -2.88
C VAL A 275 -16.99 18.66 -2.57
N TRP A 276 -16.70 17.48 -3.10
CA TRP A 276 -15.50 16.73 -2.67
C TRP A 276 -14.23 17.07 -3.48
N ILE A 277 -14.32 17.52 -4.75
CA ILE A 277 -13.13 17.91 -5.53
C ILE A 277 -12.34 19.03 -4.86
N PRO A 278 -12.95 20.16 -4.41
CA PRO A 278 -12.20 21.18 -3.68
C PRO A 278 -11.51 20.67 -2.43
N LEU A 279 -12.17 19.82 -1.64
CA LEU A 279 -11.58 19.20 -0.45
C LEU A 279 -10.37 18.33 -0.80
N VAL A 280 -10.51 17.43 -1.77
CA VAL A 280 -9.42 16.57 -2.25
C VAL A 280 -8.27 17.40 -2.83
N THR A 281 -8.56 18.48 -3.53
CA THR A 281 -7.56 19.41 -4.08
C THR A 281 -6.71 20.02 -2.98
N TRP A 282 -7.31 20.55 -1.92
CA TRP A 282 -6.56 21.12 -0.80
C TRP A 282 -5.80 20.08 -0.02
N LEU A 283 -6.37 18.88 0.19
CA LEU A 283 -5.66 17.75 0.79
C LEU A 283 -4.44 17.36 -0.07
N ALA A 284 -4.55 17.35 -1.40
CA ALA A 284 -3.44 17.04 -2.31
C ALA A 284 -2.31 18.07 -2.15
N VAL A 285 -2.62 19.37 -2.24
CA VAL A 285 -1.64 20.46 -2.10
C VAL A 285 -0.93 20.39 -0.75
N ALA A 286 -1.69 20.30 0.35
CA ALA A 286 -1.13 20.26 1.69
C ALA A 286 -0.26 19.01 1.89
N THR A 287 -0.73 17.85 1.43
CA THR A 287 -0.06 16.56 1.63
C THR A 287 1.29 16.50 0.92
N MET A 288 1.34 16.82 -0.38
CA MET A 288 2.60 16.77 -1.11
C MET A 288 3.58 17.86 -0.66
N THR A 289 3.11 19.08 -0.34
CA THR A 289 3.98 20.20 0.01
C THR A 289 4.60 19.99 1.40
N ILE A 290 3.79 19.71 2.42
CA ILE A 290 4.29 19.53 3.78
C ILE A 290 5.19 18.31 3.85
N ALA A 291 4.80 17.19 3.24
CA ALA A 291 5.60 15.97 3.27
C ALA A 291 6.96 16.15 2.58
N ASN A 292 7.03 16.79 1.42
CA ASN A 292 8.29 17.01 0.71
C ASN A 292 9.21 17.98 1.45
N LEU A 293 8.67 19.06 2.03
CA LEU A 293 9.48 19.99 2.82
C LEU A 293 10.07 19.33 4.06
N VAL A 294 9.30 18.50 4.76
CA VAL A 294 9.79 17.78 5.94
C VAL A 294 10.77 16.67 5.55
N ALA A 295 10.58 16.03 4.39
CA ALA A 295 11.49 15.01 3.87
C ALA A 295 12.91 15.54 3.66
N LEU A 296 13.08 16.81 3.28
CA LEU A 296 14.39 17.44 3.08
C LEU A 296 15.29 17.40 4.33
N ALA A 297 14.70 17.44 5.51
CA ALA A 297 15.44 17.47 6.78
C ALA A 297 15.66 16.07 7.39
N GLN A 298 15.22 14.98 6.73
CA GLN A 298 15.33 13.65 7.30
C GLN A 298 16.73 13.06 7.11
N THR A 299 17.26 12.53 8.21
CA THR A 299 18.55 11.82 8.24
C THR A 299 18.39 10.30 8.40
N ASN A 300 17.19 9.81 8.72
CA ASN A 300 16.85 8.40 8.83
C ASN A 300 16.16 7.94 7.54
N ILE A 301 16.63 6.85 6.93
CA ILE A 301 16.13 6.37 5.63
C ILE A 301 14.67 5.91 5.70
N LYS A 302 14.25 5.21 6.77
CA LYS A 302 12.86 4.78 6.93
C LYS A 302 11.93 5.97 7.12
N ARG A 303 12.38 6.98 7.87
CA ARG A 303 11.62 8.21 8.08
C ARG A 303 11.53 9.06 6.80
N LEU A 304 12.60 9.12 5.99
CA LEU A 304 12.59 9.74 4.67
C LEU A 304 11.59 9.02 3.75
N LEU A 305 11.63 7.69 3.69
CA LEU A 305 10.68 6.90 2.91
C LEU A 305 9.23 7.04 3.42
N ALA A 306 9.03 7.28 4.72
CA ALA A 306 7.72 7.58 5.29
C ALA A 306 7.16 8.91 4.77
N PHE A 307 7.93 10.01 4.81
CA PHE A 307 7.50 11.29 4.24
C PHE A 307 7.37 11.24 2.72
N SER A 308 8.26 10.50 2.03
CA SER A 308 8.09 10.16 0.63
C SER A 308 6.74 9.49 0.37
N SER A 309 6.38 8.49 1.18
CA SER A 309 5.10 7.79 1.09
C SER A 309 3.90 8.73 1.28
N ILE A 310 3.98 9.71 2.18
CA ILE A 310 2.96 10.76 2.35
C ILE A 310 2.89 11.64 1.10
N ALA A 311 4.03 12.09 0.57
CA ALA A 311 4.07 12.90 -0.66
C ALA A 311 3.44 12.17 -1.86
N HIS A 312 3.71 10.86 -2.02
CA HIS A 312 3.09 10.03 -3.05
C HIS A 312 1.57 9.93 -2.93
N ALA A 313 1.03 9.90 -1.69
CA ALA A 313 -0.42 10.02 -1.51
C ALA A 313 -0.95 11.37 -2.02
N GLY A 314 -0.21 12.46 -1.84
CA GLY A 314 -0.54 13.77 -2.41
C GLY A 314 -0.61 13.76 -3.94
N TYR A 315 0.32 13.09 -4.63
CA TYR A 315 0.24 12.92 -6.08
C TYR A 315 -0.97 12.09 -6.51
N LEU A 316 -1.29 11.01 -5.80
CA LEU A 316 -2.49 10.22 -6.07
C LEU A 316 -3.78 11.01 -5.84
N LEU A 317 -3.81 11.92 -4.86
CA LEU A 317 -4.93 12.83 -4.64
C LEU A 317 -5.12 13.83 -5.79
N ILE A 318 -4.05 14.25 -6.50
CA ILE A 318 -4.19 15.03 -7.74
C ILE A 318 -5.03 14.26 -8.76
N ALA A 319 -4.66 12.99 -9.02
CA ALA A 319 -5.40 12.17 -9.96
C ALA A 319 -6.85 11.90 -9.50
N LEU A 320 -7.07 11.78 -8.19
CA LEU A 320 -8.41 11.62 -7.61
C LEU A 320 -9.27 12.88 -7.85
N ALA A 321 -8.70 14.09 -7.75
CA ALA A 321 -9.38 15.34 -8.07
C ALA A 321 -9.69 15.50 -9.57
N CYS A 322 -9.11 14.65 -10.45
CA CYS A 322 -9.25 14.67 -11.90
C CYS A 322 -10.14 13.53 -12.44
N LEU A 323 -11.05 13.00 -11.62
CA LEU A 323 -12.00 11.97 -12.06
C LEU A 323 -13.01 12.54 -13.10
N PRO A 324 -13.67 11.67 -13.92
CA PRO A 324 -13.74 10.21 -13.76
C PRO A 324 -12.79 9.38 -14.64
N ARG A 325 -12.40 9.80 -15.85
CA ARG A 325 -11.74 8.87 -16.80
C ARG A 325 -10.22 8.78 -16.64
N LEU A 326 -9.52 9.89 -16.77
CA LEU A 326 -8.06 9.91 -16.75
C LEU A 326 -7.50 9.68 -15.35
N GLY A 327 -8.19 10.18 -14.33
CA GLY A 327 -7.79 10.00 -12.94
C GLY A 327 -7.73 8.52 -12.53
N VAL A 328 -8.72 7.71 -12.91
CA VAL A 328 -8.75 6.27 -12.61
C VAL A 328 -7.53 5.55 -13.20
N LYS A 329 -7.27 5.78 -14.49
CA LYS A 329 -6.12 5.21 -15.20
C LYS A 329 -4.80 5.60 -14.56
N ALA A 330 -4.64 6.89 -14.22
CA ALA A 330 -3.43 7.41 -13.58
C ALA A 330 -3.22 6.81 -12.19
N ILE A 331 -4.28 6.70 -11.37
CA ILE A 331 -4.21 6.11 -10.03
C ILE A 331 -3.78 4.64 -10.11
N LEU A 332 -4.42 3.82 -10.93
CA LEU A 332 -4.15 2.39 -11.02
C LEU A 332 -2.73 2.10 -11.51
N PHE A 333 -2.30 2.79 -12.56
CA PHE A 333 -0.94 2.65 -13.05
C PHE A 333 0.08 3.07 -11.99
N TYR A 334 -0.19 4.20 -11.31
CA TYR A 334 0.72 4.70 -10.28
C TYR A 334 0.77 3.77 -9.07
N LEU A 335 -0.36 3.25 -8.60
CA LEU A 335 -0.40 2.29 -7.49
C LEU A 335 0.37 1.01 -7.81
N THR A 336 0.28 0.53 -9.06
CA THR A 336 1.05 -0.64 -9.51
C THR A 336 2.54 -0.37 -9.42
N THR A 337 3.00 0.75 -9.99
CA THR A 337 4.41 1.14 -9.90
C THR A 337 4.84 1.39 -8.46
N TYR A 338 4.00 2.07 -7.68
CA TYR A 338 4.26 2.42 -6.29
C TYR A 338 4.44 1.17 -5.41
N ALA A 339 3.66 0.12 -5.63
CA ALA A 339 3.81 -1.13 -4.88
C ALA A 339 5.21 -1.73 -5.04
N PHE A 340 5.70 -1.86 -6.28
CA PHE A 340 7.02 -2.43 -6.53
C PHE A 340 8.18 -1.54 -6.04
N MET A 341 8.12 -0.21 -6.30
CA MET A 341 9.21 0.66 -5.87
C MET A 341 9.28 0.77 -4.34
N THR A 342 8.14 0.71 -3.65
CA THR A 342 8.09 0.82 -2.19
C THR A 342 8.53 -0.48 -1.51
N VAL A 343 7.98 -1.63 -1.91
CA VAL A 343 8.43 -2.93 -1.40
C VAL A 343 9.91 -3.12 -1.66
N GLY A 344 10.40 -2.76 -2.86
CA GLY A 344 11.82 -2.84 -3.22
C GLY A 344 12.72 -1.95 -2.37
N ALA A 345 12.35 -0.68 -2.17
CA ALA A 345 13.14 0.26 -1.37
C ALA A 345 13.24 -0.19 0.11
N PHE A 346 12.12 -0.63 0.70
CA PHE A 346 12.12 -1.17 2.05
C PHE A 346 12.84 -2.53 2.15
N ALA A 347 12.83 -3.35 1.09
CA ALA A 347 13.63 -4.57 1.02
C ALA A 347 15.14 -4.26 1.06
N VAL A 348 15.60 -3.24 0.31
CA VAL A 348 17.00 -2.79 0.40
C VAL A 348 17.31 -2.27 1.81
N ALA A 349 16.42 -1.44 2.39
CA ALA A 349 16.62 -0.94 3.75
C ALA A 349 16.72 -2.07 4.79
N ALA A 350 15.89 -3.11 4.65
CA ALA A 350 15.96 -4.31 5.49
C ALA A 350 17.24 -5.12 5.29
N ALA A 351 17.74 -5.21 4.05
CA ALA A 351 19.00 -5.93 3.73
C ALA A 351 20.21 -5.19 4.27
N VAL A 352 20.29 -3.87 4.14
CA VAL A 352 21.39 -3.04 4.65
C VAL A 352 21.39 -2.98 6.18
N GLY A 353 20.23 -2.87 6.82
CA GLY A 353 20.08 -2.82 8.29
C GLY A 353 20.31 -4.16 9.00
N GLY A 354 20.50 -5.25 8.27
CA GLY A 354 20.44 -6.64 8.76
C GLY A 354 21.67 -7.19 9.47
N GLY A 355 22.54 -6.36 10.05
CA GLY A 355 23.76 -6.85 10.72
C GLY A 355 23.62 -7.06 12.24
N ASP A 356 22.92 -6.23 12.94
CA ASP A 356 22.82 -6.29 14.41
C ASP A 356 21.45 -5.86 14.90
N SER A 357 20.65 -6.86 15.32
CA SER A 357 19.30 -6.64 15.86
C SER A 357 19.29 -5.95 17.23
N ARG A 358 20.41 -5.92 17.93
CA ARG A 358 20.53 -5.43 19.30
C ARG A 358 21.04 -3.99 19.40
N ALA A 359 21.77 -3.50 18.40
CA ALA A 359 22.04 -2.09 18.27
C ALA A 359 20.82 -1.40 17.64
N GLU A 360 20.38 -0.25 18.15
CA GLU A 360 19.64 0.73 17.34
C GLU A 360 20.53 0.94 16.11
N SER A 361 20.22 0.23 15.02
CA SER A 361 21.20 0.04 13.98
C SER A 361 21.52 1.39 13.38
N GLY A 362 22.77 1.83 13.54
CA GLY A 362 23.28 3.03 12.89
C GLY A 362 23.00 3.05 11.38
N TYR A 363 22.61 1.90 10.82
CA TYR A 363 22.23 1.70 9.43
C TYR A 363 20.88 2.30 9.00
N ASP A 364 20.02 2.69 9.94
CA ASP A 364 18.82 3.48 9.60
C ASP A 364 19.21 4.93 9.24
N PHE A 365 20.41 5.40 9.60
CA PHE A 365 20.90 6.73 9.26
C PHE A 365 21.49 6.79 7.85
N ILE A 366 21.06 7.76 7.06
CA ILE A 366 21.52 7.95 5.67
C ILE A 366 23.05 8.11 5.57
N PRO A 367 23.76 8.82 6.47
CA PRO A 367 25.21 8.89 6.43
C PRO A 367 25.93 7.54 6.47
N SER A 368 25.39 6.54 7.19
CA SER A 368 25.98 5.20 7.26
C SER A 368 25.88 4.41 5.95
N TRP A 369 25.11 4.90 4.98
CA TRP A 369 25.03 4.34 3.62
C TRP A 369 26.16 4.81 2.71
N ALA A 370 27.05 5.68 3.19
CA ALA A 370 28.23 6.12 2.46
C ALA A 370 29.09 4.93 2.02
N GLY A 371 29.53 4.92 0.75
CA GLY A 371 30.32 3.84 0.18
C GLY A 371 29.59 2.52 -0.06
N LEU A 372 28.24 2.48 0.07
CA LEU A 372 27.47 1.27 -0.19
C LEU A 372 27.66 0.75 -1.63
N GLY A 373 27.85 1.65 -2.59
CA GLY A 373 28.16 1.30 -3.99
C GLY A 373 29.44 0.49 -4.17
N LYS A 374 30.45 0.70 -3.30
CA LYS A 374 31.68 -0.10 -3.30
C LYS A 374 31.52 -1.43 -2.53
N ARG A 375 30.79 -1.40 -1.39
CA ARG A 375 30.64 -2.55 -0.48
C ARG A 375 29.60 -3.57 -0.95
N GLN A 376 28.43 -3.09 -1.40
CA GLN A 376 27.29 -3.90 -1.84
C GLN A 376 26.64 -3.27 -3.11
N PRO A 377 27.33 -3.34 -4.27
CA PRO A 377 26.92 -2.63 -5.48
C PRO A 377 25.53 -3.03 -5.98
N MET A 378 25.12 -4.27 -5.77
CA MET A 378 23.79 -4.75 -6.17
C MET A 378 22.68 -4.06 -5.38
N LEU A 379 22.84 -3.91 -4.04
CA LEU A 379 21.84 -3.23 -3.20
C LEU A 379 21.81 -1.73 -3.50
N ALA A 380 22.99 -1.10 -3.70
CA ALA A 380 23.07 0.30 -4.07
C ALA A 380 22.43 0.57 -5.43
N ALA A 381 22.63 -0.29 -6.42
CA ALA A 381 22.03 -0.18 -7.75
C ALA A 381 20.50 -0.36 -7.69
N ALA A 382 20.03 -1.38 -6.96
CA ALA A 382 18.58 -1.59 -6.78
C ALA A 382 17.93 -0.38 -6.10
N MET A 383 18.52 0.13 -4.99
CA MET A 383 18.01 1.32 -4.32
C MET A 383 18.02 2.55 -5.22
N THR A 384 19.05 2.72 -6.04
CA THR A 384 19.12 3.81 -7.02
C THR A 384 17.96 3.75 -8.00
N ILE A 385 17.64 2.58 -8.56
CA ILE A 385 16.49 2.41 -9.46
C ILE A 385 15.17 2.75 -8.77
N PHE A 386 14.98 2.31 -7.53
CA PHE A 386 13.75 2.64 -6.78
C PHE A 386 13.64 4.14 -6.49
N LEU A 387 14.72 4.79 -6.06
CA LEU A 387 14.73 6.22 -5.77
C LEU A 387 14.55 7.06 -7.04
N LEU A 388 15.17 6.68 -8.18
CA LEU A 388 14.94 7.31 -9.48
C LEU A 388 13.48 7.16 -9.92
N SER A 389 12.88 5.99 -9.68
CA SER A 389 11.46 5.77 -9.95
C SER A 389 10.57 6.65 -9.07
N MET A 390 10.86 6.76 -7.77
CA MET A 390 10.15 7.67 -6.85
C MET A 390 10.31 9.13 -7.25
N ALA A 391 11.49 9.53 -7.73
CA ALA A 391 11.74 10.87 -8.28
C ALA A 391 10.92 11.11 -9.56
N GLY A 392 10.64 10.07 -10.33
CA GLY A 392 9.97 10.16 -11.63
C GLY A 392 10.93 10.43 -12.76
N ILE A 393 12.07 9.73 -12.80
CA ILE A 393 13.11 9.88 -13.84
C ILE A 393 12.98 8.72 -14.84
N PRO A 394 12.97 8.98 -16.17
CA PRO A 394 13.00 7.94 -17.19
C PRO A 394 14.26 7.05 -17.06
N PRO A 395 14.19 5.78 -17.45
CA PRO A 395 13.10 5.01 -18.05
C PRO A 395 12.30 4.18 -17.02
N THR A 396 11.86 4.77 -15.95
CA THR A 396 11.19 4.05 -14.85
C THR A 396 9.66 4.20 -14.89
N GLY A 397 8.95 3.22 -14.30
CA GLY A 397 7.49 3.27 -14.17
C GLY A 397 6.97 4.48 -13.40
N GLY A 398 7.74 5.00 -12.43
CA GLY A 398 7.38 6.19 -11.67
C GLY A 398 7.31 7.46 -12.51
N PHE A 399 8.14 7.55 -13.56
CA PHE A 399 8.03 8.63 -14.55
C PHE A 399 6.67 8.60 -15.26
N PHE A 400 6.31 7.46 -15.85
CA PHE A 400 5.02 7.33 -16.52
C PHE A 400 3.84 7.55 -15.58
N GLY A 401 3.93 7.05 -14.35
CA GLY A 401 2.91 7.28 -13.35
C GLY A 401 2.68 8.76 -13.03
N LYS A 402 3.76 9.53 -12.79
CA LYS A 402 3.67 10.98 -12.60
C LYS A 402 3.21 11.71 -13.86
N TYR A 403 3.70 11.31 -15.03
CA TYR A 403 3.27 11.85 -16.30
C TYR A 403 1.75 11.74 -16.47
N LEU A 404 1.16 10.57 -16.21
CA LEU A 404 -0.28 10.36 -16.30
C LEU A 404 -1.08 11.21 -15.30
N ILE A 405 -0.56 11.38 -14.07
CA ILE A 405 -1.18 12.24 -13.05
C ILE A 405 -1.21 13.69 -13.53
N PHE A 406 -0.09 14.21 -14.04
CA PHE A 406 -0.02 15.57 -14.54
C PHE A 406 -0.82 15.77 -15.83
N GLN A 407 -0.83 14.77 -16.72
CA GLN A 407 -1.71 14.78 -17.89
C GLN A 407 -3.17 14.88 -17.46
N ALA A 408 -3.62 14.09 -16.51
CA ALA A 408 -4.97 14.15 -15.99
C ALA A 408 -5.31 15.53 -15.39
N ALA A 409 -4.36 16.16 -14.67
CA ALA A 409 -4.54 17.49 -14.12
C ALA A 409 -4.69 18.56 -15.20
N VAL A 410 -3.85 18.53 -16.25
CA VAL A 410 -3.89 19.46 -17.37
C VAL A 410 -5.20 19.32 -18.18
N GLU A 411 -5.59 18.08 -18.51
CA GLU A 411 -6.81 17.82 -19.29
C GLU A 411 -8.09 18.15 -18.50
N SER A 412 -8.06 18.00 -17.18
CA SER A 412 -9.15 18.41 -16.27
C SER A 412 -9.09 19.91 -15.93
N LYS A 413 -8.19 20.69 -16.53
CA LYS A 413 -7.99 22.14 -16.28
C LYS A 413 -7.65 22.48 -14.81
N GLN A 414 -7.12 21.52 -14.06
CA GLN A 414 -6.66 21.67 -12.68
C GLN A 414 -5.22 22.22 -12.66
N TRP A 415 -5.02 23.41 -13.23
CA TRP A 415 -3.70 24.01 -13.45
C TRP A 415 -2.89 24.21 -12.16
N MET A 416 -3.56 24.60 -11.07
CA MET A 416 -2.93 24.75 -9.77
C MET A 416 -2.31 23.43 -9.31
N LEU A 417 -3.02 22.30 -9.43
CA LEU A 417 -2.52 20.99 -9.07
C LEU A 417 -1.35 20.54 -9.96
N ALA A 418 -1.41 20.82 -11.26
CA ALA A 418 -0.31 20.53 -12.18
C ALA A 418 0.96 21.29 -11.82
N ILE A 419 0.86 22.59 -11.55
CA ILE A 419 2.00 23.47 -11.19
C ILE A 419 2.57 23.07 -9.83
N VAL A 420 1.73 22.98 -8.78
CA VAL A 420 2.18 22.65 -7.43
C VAL A 420 2.75 21.25 -7.39
N GLY A 421 2.13 20.29 -8.09
CA GLY A 421 2.63 18.92 -8.19
C GLY A 421 4.01 18.85 -8.86
N SER A 422 4.22 19.59 -9.96
CA SER A 422 5.51 19.63 -10.66
C SER A 422 6.61 20.24 -9.79
N LEU A 423 6.33 21.34 -9.09
CA LEU A 423 7.27 21.95 -8.14
C LEU A 423 7.65 20.98 -7.02
N ASN A 424 6.65 20.29 -6.47
CA ASN A 424 6.88 19.27 -5.44
C ASN A 424 7.68 18.06 -5.96
N ALA A 425 7.54 17.69 -7.24
CA ALA A 425 8.35 16.64 -7.85
C ALA A 425 9.83 17.03 -7.92
N VAL A 426 10.15 18.32 -8.20
CA VAL A 426 11.52 18.83 -8.17
C VAL A 426 12.10 18.80 -6.75
N ILE A 427 11.32 19.23 -5.75
CA ILE A 427 11.75 19.15 -4.33
C ILE A 427 12.03 17.69 -3.97
N ALA A 428 11.15 16.75 -4.37
CA ALA A 428 11.34 15.33 -4.10
C ALA A 428 12.61 14.76 -4.74
N ALA A 429 12.93 15.15 -5.96
CA ALA A 429 14.13 14.70 -6.64
C ALA A 429 15.40 15.02 -5.85
N TYR A 430 15.47 16.16 -5.17
CA TYR A 430 16.63 16.56 -4.38
C TYR A 430 16.97 15.56 -3.29
N TYR A 431 16.01 15.17 -2.43
CA TYR A 431 16.34 14.26 -1.33
C TYR A 431 16.58 12.82 -1.81
N TYR A 432 15.94 12.36 -2.90
CA TYR A 432 16.26 11.06 -3.47
C TYR A 432 17.67 11.02 -4.06
N LEU A 433 18.05 12.05 -4.83
CA LEU A 433 19.40 12.17 -5.38
C LEU A 433 20.45 12.31 -4.28
N SER A 434 20.14 13.00 -3.17
CA SER A 434 21.06 13.11 -2.02
C SER A 434 21.38 11.73 -1.42
N VAL A 435 20.42 10.82 -1.30
CA VAL A 435 20.68 9.43 -0.86
C VAL A 435 21.55 8.70 -1.87
N ILE A 436 21.26 8.82 -3.17
CA ILE A 436 22.05 8.21 -4.24
C ILE A 436 23.50 8.72 -4.19
N MET A 437 23.67 10.05 -4.06
CA MET A 437 25.01 10.66 -3.92
C MET A 437 25.75 10.12 -2.70
N THR A 438 25.07 9.93 -1.58
CA THR A 438 25.67 9.36 -0.38
C THR A 438 26.14 7.92 -0.62
N MET A 439 25.34 7.08 -1.26
CA MET A 439 25.68 5.68 -1.53
C MET A 439 26.88 5.50 -2.47
N TRP A 440 27.00 6.34 -3.50
CA TRP A 440 27.96 6.14 -4.57
C TRP A 440 29.22 7.00 -4.46
N PHE A 441 29.12 8.23 -3.96
CA PHE A 441 30.19 9.22 -4.04
C PHE A 441 30.80 9.64 -2.70
N ARG A 442 30.13 9.33 -1.56
CA ARG A 442 30.74 9.57 -0.25
C ARG A 442 31.54 8.36 0.20
N GLU A 443 32.68 8.62 0.84
CA GLU A 443 33.49 7.57 1.44
C GLU A 443 32.91 7.15 2.79
N ALA A 444 33.01 5.86 3.10
CA ALA A 444 32.60 5.33 4.39
C ALA A 444 33.54 5.83 5.49
N GLU A 445 32.99 6.43 6.53
CA GLU A 445 33.74 6.75 7.74
C GLU A 445 33.89 5.47 8.59
N GLY A 446 35.16 4.98 8.77
CA GLY A 446 35.51 3.81 9.56
C GLY A 446 35.56 2.47 8.80
N GLU A 447 36.00 1.43 9.48
CA GLU A 447 35.94 0.05 9.00
C GLU A 447 34.47 -0.36 8.88
N GLY A 448 33.93 -0.24 7.69
CA GLY A 448 32.55 -0.62 7.42
C GLY A 448 32.31 -2.09 7.74
N ALA A 449 31.25 -2.39 8.45
CA ALA A 449 30.85 -3.77 8.75
C ALA A 449 30.95 -4.62 7.49
N SER A 450 31.62 -5.78 7.61
CA SER A 450 31.77 -6.75 6.53
C SER A 450 30.42 -7.01 5.89
N ALA A 451 30.36 -6.90 4.56
CA ALA A 451 29.14 -7.10 3.82
C ALA A 451 28.63 -8.54 4.01
N ALA A 452 27.66 -8.74 4.88
CA ALA A 452 27.02 -10.04 5.00
C ALA A 452 26.35 -10.42 3.65
N PRO A 453 26.45 -11.67 3.22
CA PRO A 453 25.84 -12.10 1.96
C PRO A 453 24.31 -11.88 2.02
N VAL A 454 23.80 -11.28 0.94
CA VAL A 454 22.35 -11.04 0.79
C VAL A 454 21.64 -12.38 0.57
N ALA A 455 20.62 -12.67 1.35
CA ALA A 455 19.91 -13.93 1.21
C ALA A 455 19.24 -14.05 -0.18
N PRO A 456 19.17 -15.28 -0.76
CA PRO A 456 18.58 -15.48 -2.10
C PRO A 456 17.15 -14.95 -2.25
N SER A 457 16.33 -15.00 -1.19
CA SER A 457 14.97 -14.45 -1.19
C SER A 457 14.96 -12.94 -1.40
N PHE A 458 15.91 -12.19 -0.81
CA PHE A 458 16.06 -10.76 -1.06
C PHE A 458 16.47 -10.48 -2.51
N VAL A 459 17.43 -11.25 -3.04
CA VAL A 459 17.86 -11.12 -4.45
C VAL A 459 16.68 -11.32 -5.39
N LEU A 460 15.86 -12.35 -5.15
CA LEU A 460 14.67 -12.63 -5.95
C LEU A 460 13.66 -11.47 -5.90
N VAL A 461 13.32 -10.98 -4.70
CA VAL A 461 12.36 -9.88 -4.55
C VAL A 461 12.88 -8.60 -5.20
N LEU A 462 14.15 -8.25 -5.01
CA LEU A 462 14.76 -7.07 -5.61
C LEU A 462 14.78 -7.19 -7.15
N THR A 463 15.10 -8.37 -7.68
CA THR A 463 15.07 -8.60 -9.13
C THR A 463 13.68 -8.43 -9.70
N ILE A 464 12.65 -9.03 -9.07
CA ILE A 464 11.25 -8.88 -9.51
C ILE A 464 10.85 -7.41 -9.47
N ALA A 465 11.14 -6.68 -8.39
CA ALA A 465 10.77 -5.28 -8.25
C ALA A 465 11.47 -4.37 -9.26
N VAL A 466 12.78 -4.57 -9.49
CA VAL A 466 13.55 -3.81 -10.50
C VAL A 466 13.02 -4.09 -11.91
N VAL A 467 12.83 -5.35 -12.26
CA VAL A 467 12.30 -5.74 -13.58
C VAL A 467 10.91 -5.17 -13.80
N ALA A 468 10.03 -5.23 -12.79
CA ALA A 468 8.69 -4.65 -12.88
C ALA A 468 8.73 -3.13 -13.13
N ILE A 469 9.58 -2.39 -12.42
CA ILE A 469 9.70 -0.94 -12.56
C ILE A 469 10.25 -0.56 -13.94
N LEU A 470 11.26 -1.27 -14.44
CA LEU A 470 11.82 -1.01 -15.76
C LEU A 470 10.84 -1.42 -16.87
N TYR A 471 10.14 -2.54 -16.71
CA TYR A 471 9.08 -2.96 -17.63
C TYR A 471 7.96 -1.90 -17.72
N LEU A 472 7.45 -1.43 -16.58
CA LEU A 472 6.43 -0.39 -16.52
C LEU A 472 6.92 0.95 -17.10
N GLY A 473 8.24 1.19 -17.07
CA GLY A 473 8.86 2.37 -17.66
C GLY A 473 9.13 2.27 -19.17
N LEU A 474 9.37 1.06 -19.69
CA LEU A 474 9.70 0.85 -21.10
C LEU A 474 8.52 0.38 -21.94
N ALA A 475 7.58 -0.37 -21.35
CA ALA A 475 6.44 -0.98 -22.02
C ALA A 475 5.13 -0.83 -21.20
N PRO A 476 4.67 0.40 -20.92
CA PRO A 476 3.51 0.65 -20.06
C PRO A 476 2.17 0.22 -20.69
N GLY A 477 2.13 -0.04 -22.02
CA GLY A 477 0.91 -0.17 -22.82
C GLY A 477 -0.12 -1.14 -22.25
N ARG A 478 0.29 -2.38 -21.92
CA ARG A 478 -0.65 -3.39 -21.40
C ARG A 478 -1.33 -3.00 -20.09
N VAL A 479 -0.57 -2.43 -19.15
CA VAL A 479 -1.14 -1.98 -17.85
C VAL A 479 -2.05 -0.77 -18.05
N LEU A 480 -1.71 0.11 -19.00
CA LEU A 480 -2.53 1.26 -19.35
C LEU A 480 -3.85 0.85 -20.03
N GLU A 481 -3.84 -0.14 -20.90
CA GLU A 481 -5.03 -0.71 -21.53
C GLU A 481 -5.97 -1.30 -20.48
N LEU A 482 -5.46 -2.14 -19.58
CA LEU A 482 -6.23 -2.70 -18.49
C LEU A 482 -6.84 -1.60 -17.61
N ALA A 483 -6.02 -0.63 -17.16
CA ALA A 483 -6.47 0.45 -16.30
C ALA A 483 -7.51 1.37 -16.95
N SER A 484 -7.48 1.54 -18.28
CA SER A 484 -8.47 2.37 -18.98
C SER A 484 -9.86 1.72 -19.07
N GLY A 485 -9.93 0.38 -19.09
CA GLY A 485 -11.19 -0.36 -19.12
C GLY A 485 -11.96 -0.32 -17.81
N PHE A 486 -11.30 -0.06 -16.67
CA PHE A 486 -11.93 -0.14 -15.36
C PHE A 486 -12.78 1.09 -14.97
N ALA A 487 -12.64 2.22 -15.68
CA ALA A 487 -13.41 3.42 -15.38
C ALA A 487 -14.93 3.22 -15.57
N SER A 488 -15.33 2.30 -16.45
CA SER A 488 -16.75 1.97 -16.74
C SER A 488 -17.34 0.95 -15.76
N THR A 489 -16.53 0.28 -14.95
CA THR A 489 -16.95 -0.82 -14.05
C THR A 489 -16.82 -0.51 -12.56
N LEU A 490 -16.56 0.75 -12.21
CA LEU A 490 -16.36 1.14 -10.79
C LEU A 490 -17.61 0.95 -9.93
N ILE A 491 -18.78 1.10 -10.51
CA ILE A 491 -20.09 0.81 -9.87
C ILE A 491 -21.00 0.01 -10.79
#